data_0287ba5c19a24a190189f87f1ad9e68f
#
_entry.id   0287ba5c19a24a190189f87f1ad9e68f
#
_cell.length_a   1.000
_cell.length_b   1.000
_cell.length_c   1.000
_cell.angle_alpha   90.00
_cell.angle_beta   90.00
_cell.angle_gamma   90.00
#
_symmetry.space_group_name_H-M   'P 1'
#
loop_
_entity.id
_entity.type
_entity.pdbx_description
1 polymer ?
#
loop_
_entity_poly.entity_id
_entity_poly.type
_entity_poly.pdbx_seq_one_letter_code
_entity_poly.pdbx_strand_id
1 'polypeptide(L)'
;MAREMRRAVSRPLYCLLTIVLPLVAFGLIVFLFKAGKASDLPIAVCDKDFSSLSRKLVRLLDATQTMKVAYRVTDIEEGKSLIASGKVYALVVIPEHMERDVYAARAPRIVGYYNNQYLLPAGLVSRDMLTVVATVSAGINVKTRQKKGEPLVMAMEHVSPVSVDTHTLFNPSANNAYYLVPYFLPNMIQVFVLLTTVFVLGIELREGTGRELLERAGGSIVSAIAGKLLPYTLVFFVLGNISNFLLFSYMDVPVHGSMHTRALASSSSPCCRISAWR
;
A
#
# COMPACT_ATOMS: atom_id res chain seq x y z
N MET A 1 31.54 26.70 -3.12
CA MET A 1 31.52 25.23 -3.02
C MET A 1 32.33 24.69 -1.83
N ALA A 2 33.67 24.88 -1.76
CA ALA A 2 34.48 24.32 -0.66
C ALA A 2 34.03 24.74 0.75
N ARG A 3 33.62 26.00 0.95
CA ARG A 3 33.08 26.52 2.20
C ARG A 3 31.80 25.79 2.62
N GLU A 4 30.88 25.55 1.68
CA GLU A 4 29.61 24.88 1.95
C GLU A 4 29.80 23.38 2.25
N MET A 5 30.68 22.71 1.53
CA MET A 5 31.04 21.32 1.86
C MET A 5 31.64 21.20 3.26
N ARG A 6 32.52 22.13 3.64
CA ARG A 6 33.10 22.18 4.99
C ARG A 6 32.02 22.46 6.06
N ARG A 7 31.07 23.37 5.78
CA ARG A 7 29.94 23.67 6.67
C ARG A 7 28.99 22.46 6.80
N ALA A 8 28.71 21.77 5.69
CA ALA A 8 27.85 20.59 5.67
C ALA A 8 28.41 19.45 6.55
N VAL A 9 29.75 19.30 6.59
CA VAL A 9 30.42 18.27 7.40
C VAL A 9 30.61 18.71 8.85
N SER A 10 30.94 20.01 9.09
CA SER A 10 31.30 20.50 10.42
C SER A 10 30.11 20.87 11.33
N ARG A 11 28.92 21.11 10.77
CA ARG A 11 27.71 21.40 11.55
C ARG A 11 26.77 20.20 11.56
N PRO A 12 26.51 19.58 12.72
CA PRO A 12 25.73 18.33 12.81
C PRO A 12 24.31 18.48 12.24
N LEU A 13 23.71 19.67 12.33
CA LEU A 13 22.37 19.92 11.84
C LEU A 13 22.25 19.82 10.29
N TYR A 14 23.31 20.22 9.55
CA TYR A 14 23.34 20.05 8.09
C TYR A 14 23.42 18.57 7.72
N CYS A 15 24.31 17.82 8.35
CA CYS A 15 24.45 16.39 8.11
C CYS A 15 23.16 15.64 8.48
N LEU A 16 22.54 15.98 9.61
CA LEU A 16 21.28 15.43 10.05
C LEU A 16 20.18 15.64 8.99
N LEU A 17 19.99 16.87 8.52
CA LEU A 17 18.91 17.22 7.61
C LEU A 17 19.12 16.67 6.18
N THR A 18 20.37 16.67 5.69
CA THR A 18 20.66 16.31 4.30
C THR A 18 20.93 14.82 4.08
N ILE A 19 21.42 14.11 5.07
CA ILE A 19 21.85 12.72 4.93
C ILE A 19 21.08 11.79 5.89
N VAL A 20 21.18 12.06 7.18
CA VAL A 20 20.68 11.11 8.21
C VAL A 20 19.17 10.99 8.14
N LEU A 21 18.46 12.12 8.13
CA LEU A 21 16.99 12.14 8.16
C LEU A 21 16.36 11.51 6.89
N PRO A 22 16.83 11.82 5.66
CA PRO A 22 16.37 11.12 4.47
C PRO A 22 16.62 9.61 4.48
N LEU A 23 17.81 9.17 4.91
CA LEU A 23 18.13 7.74 4.96
C LEU A 23 17.29 7.00 6.00
N VAL A 24 17.08 7.61 7.18
CA VAL A 24 16.19 7.05 8.20
C VAL A 24 14.76 6.97 7.69
N ALA A 25 14.27 8.01 7.02
CA ALA A 25 12.93 8.02 6.43
C ALA A 25 12.78 6.94 5.34
N PHE A 26 13.80 6.74 4.49
CA PHE A 26 13.80 5.68 3.48
C PHE A 26 13.79 4.29 4.14
N GLY A 27 14.64 4.07 5.13
CA GLY A 27 14.67 2.82 5.89
C GLY A 27 13.34 2.52 6.57
N LEU A 28 12.72 3.54 7.16
CA LEU A 28 11.40 3.42 7.79
C LEU A 28 10.31 3.05 6.79
N ILE A 29 10.25 3.71 5.64
CA ILE A 29 9.27 3.39 4.58
C ILE A 29 9.48 1.95 4.09
N VAL A 30 10.71 1.57 3.77
CA VAL A 30 11.03 0.20 3.33
C VAL A 30 10.64 -0.82 4.40
N PHE A 31 10.92 -0.53 5.67
CA PHE A 31 10.56 -1.41 6.79
C PHE A 31 9.05 -1.55 6.95
N LEU A 32 8.29 -0.44 6.90
CA LEU A 32 6.83 -0.44 7.04
C LEU A 32 6.12 -1.20 5.91
N PHE A 33 6.65 -1.10 4.70
CA PHE A 33 6.05 -1.74 3.52
C PHE A 33 6.67 -3.11 3.16
N LYS A 34 7.64 -3.60 3.94
CA LYS A 34 8.28 -4.90 3.70
C LYS A 34 7.29 -6.06 3.65
N ALA A 35 6.24 -6.03 4.46
CA ALA A 35 5.18 -7.05 4.47
C ALA A 35 4.34 -7.04 3.19
N GLY A 36 4.33 -5.94 2.42
CA GLY A 36 3.69 -5.79 1.12
C GLY A 36 2.16 -5.86 1.13
N LYS A 37 1.58 -6.83 1.82
CA LYS A 37 0.13 -7.01 1.98
C LYS A 37 -0.26 -6.90 3.45
N ALA A 38 -1.41 -6.31 3.70
CA ALA A 38 -2.07 -6.45 4.99
C ALA A 38 -2.58 -7.89 5.10
N SER A 39 -2.11 -8.61 6.09
CA SER A 39 -2.53 -9.98 6.43
C SER A 39 -3.13 -10.01 7.82
N ASP A 40 -3.87 -11.09 8.11
CA ASP A 40 -4.45 -11.33 9.43
C ASP A 40 -5.30 -10.16 9.97
N LEU A 41 -6.04 -9.48 9.09
CA LEU A 41 -6.94 -8.40 9.50
C LEU A 41 -8.06 -8.97 10.39
N PRO A 42 -8.19 -8.50 11.65
CA PRO A 42 -9.19 -9.02 12.56
C PRO A 42 -10.60 -8.71 12.07
N ILE A 43 -11.43 -9.76 11.99
CA ILE A 43 -12.85 -9.66 11.68
C ILE A 43 -13.67 -10.29 12.81
N ALA A 44 -14.93 -9.84 12.95
CA ALA A 44 -15.93 -10.47 13.79
C ALA A 44 -16.89 -11.29 12.94
N VAL A 45 -17.40 -12.39 13.50
CA VAL A 45 -18.42 -13.20 12.86
C VAL A 45 -19.59 -13.37 13.82
N CYS A 46 -20.80 -13.04 13.35
CA CYS A 46 -22.06 -13.31 14.00
C CYS A 46 -22.74 -14.48 13.27
N ASP A 47 -22.56 -15.69 13.79
CA ASP A 47 -23.15 -16.91 13.24
C ASP A 47 -24.47 -17.21 14.00
N LYS A 48 -25.61 -17.05 13.32
CA LYS A 48 -26.94 -17.36 13.87
C LYS A 48 -27.48 -18.72 13.40
N ASP A 49 -26.77 -19.38 12.46
CA ASP A 49 -27.20 -20.67 11.92
C ASP A 49 -26.62 -21.87 12.67
N PHE A 50 -25.42 -21.75 13.20
CA PHE A 50 -24.66 -22.79 13.90
C PHE A 50 -24.60 -24.15 13.18
N SER A 51 -24.80 -24.17 11.88
CA SER A 51 -24.84 -25.34 11.04
C SER A 51 -23.45 -25.86 10.63
N SER A 52 -23.41 -26.98 9.91
CA SER A 52 -22.18 -27.52 9.33
C SER A 52 -21.65 -26.59 8.22
N LEU A 53 -22.58 -25.97 7.49
CA LEU A 53 -22.28 -25.05 6.39
C LEU A 53 -21.76 -23.72 6.90
N SER A 54 -22.37 -23.14 7.95
CA SER A 54 -21.89 -21.90 8.57
C SER A 54 -20.46 -22.05 9.12
N ARG A 55 -20.21 -23.16 9.85
CA ARG A 55 -18.87 -23.48 10.35
C ARG A 55 -17.83 -23.63 9.23
N LYS A 56 -18.23 -24.22 8.08
CA LYS A 56 -17.34 -24.30 6.91
C LYS A 56 -17.05 -22.94 6.33
N LEU A 57 -18.05 -22.07 6.22
CA LEU A 57 -17.88 -20.70 5.75
C LEU A 57 -16.92 -19.91 6.65
N VAL A 58 -17.12 -20.00 7.98
CA VAL A 58 -16.24 -19.33 8.96
C VAL A 58 -14.80 -19.81 8.83
N ARG A 59 -14.57 -21.12 8.67
CA ARG A 59 -13.21 -21.66 8.45
C ARG A 59 -12.58 -21.18 7.15
N LEU A 60 -13.37 -21.04 6.09
CA LEU A 60 -12.86 -20.53 4.82
C LEU A 60 -12.53 -19.05 4.88
N LEU A 61 -13.30 -18.25 5.63
CA LEU A 61 -12.97 -16.85 5.91
C LEU A 61 -11.66 -16.75 6.69
N ASP A 62 -11.49 -17.55 7.72
CA ASP A 62 -10.26 -17.58 8.54
C ASP A 62 -9.05 -18.15 7.82
N ALA A 63 -9.26 -18.98 6.80
CA ALA A 63 -8.19 -19.54 5.98
C ALA A 63 -7.67 -18.59 4.89
N THR A 64 -8.29 -17.42 4.70
CA THR A 64 -7.78 -16.42 3.76
C THR A 64 -6.53 -15.76 4.32
N GLN A 65 -5.61 -15.36 3.45
CA GLN A 65 -4.40 -14.66 3.88
C GLN A 65 -4.70 -13.28 4.50
N THR A 66 -5.82 -12.68 4.12
CA THR A 66 -6.16 -11.29 4.47
C THR A 66 -6.92 -11.20 5.80
N MET A 67 -7.79 -12.15 6.08
CA MET A 67 -8.74 -12.10 7.22
C MET A 67 -8.39 -13.12 8.29
N LYS A 68 -8.60 -12.72 9.55
CA LYS A 68 -8.54 -13.60 10.72
C LYS A 68 -9.79 -13.41 11.57
N VAL A 69 -10.47 -14.49 11.85
CA VAL A 69 -11.65 -14.47 12.74
C VAL A 69 -11.19 -14.31 14.19
N ALA A 70 -11.12 -13.05 14.65
CA ALA A 70 -10.66 -12.71 15.98
C ALA A 70 -11.78 -12.77 17.03
N TYR A 71 -13.01 -12.44 16.63
CA TYR A 71 -14.15 -12.37 17.53
C TYR A 71 -15.35 -13.13 16.96
N ARG A 72 -16.05 -13.86 17.85
CA ARG A 72 -17.36 -14.43 17.57
C ARG A 72 -18.35 -13.73 18.47
N VAL A 73 -19.33 -13.07 17.85
CA VAL A 73 -20.35 -12.28 18.55
C VAL A 73 -21.72 -12.91 18.33
N THR A 74 -22.59 -12.75 19.29
CA THR A 74 -23.96 -13.27 19.23
C THR A 74 -24.93 -12.23 18.67
N ASP A 75 -24.60 -10.94 18.81
CA ASP A 75 -25.44 -9.86 18.37
C ASP A 75 -24.71 -8.95 17.36
N ILE A 76 -25.50 -8.38 16.45
CA ILE A 76 -25.02 -7.48 15.40
C ILE A 76 -24.50 -6.15 16.03
N GLU A 77 -25.19 -5.66 17.06
CA GLU A 77 -24.81 -4.40 17.71
C GLU A 77 -23.45 -4.51 18.45
N GLU A 78 -23.20 -5.67 19.08
CA GLU A 78 -21.89 -5.99 19.64
C GLU A 78 -20.80 -5.94 18.55
N GLY A 79 -21.06 -6.58 17.40
CA GLY A 79 -20.14 -6.56 16.27
C GLY A 79 -19.89 -5.16 15.71
N LYS A 80 -20.94 -4.33 15.60
CA LYS A 80 -20.79 -2.92 15.16
C LYS A 80 -19.98 -2.11 16.17
N SER A 81 -20.15 -2.34 17.47
CA SER A 81 -19.37 -1.66 18.50
C SER A 81 -17.87 -2.00 18.41
N LEU A 82 -17.53 -3.24 18.06
CA LEU A 82 -16.16 -3.67 17.81
C LEU A 82 -15.56 -2.96 16.57
N ILE A 83 -16.36 -2.74 15.52
CA ILE A 83 -15.93 -1.94 14.35
C ILE A 83 -15.71 -0.48 14.76
N ALA A 84 -16.65 0.11 15.49
CA ALA A 84 -16.56 1.50 15.94
C ALA A 84 -15.36 1.76 16.87
N SER A 85 -15.02 0.77 17.71
CA SER A 85 -13.82 0.83 18.57
C SER A 85 -12.51 0.51 17.85
N GLY A 86 -12.54 0.18 16.56
CA GLY A 86 -11.35 -0.15 15.77
C GLY A 86 -10.70 -1.49 16.10
N LYS A 87 -11.38 -2.36 16.88
CA LYS A 87 -10.88 -3.71 17.23
C LYS A 87 -10.97 -4.68 16.06
N VAL A 88 -11.94 -4.50 15.18
CA VAL A 88 -12.14 -5.30 13.97
C VAL A 88 -12.40 -4.41 12.76
N TYR A 89 -12.01 -4.87 11.58
CA TYR A 89 -12.23 -4.16 10.31
C TYR A 89 -13.58 -4.48 9.67
N ALA A 90 -14.13 -5.66 9.97
CA ALA A 90 -15.43 -6.09 9.43
C ALA A 90 -16.18 -7.02 10.39
N LEU A 91 -17.50 -7.08 10.17
CA LEU A 91 -18.40 -8.01 10.79
C LEU A 91 -19.12 -8.79 9.69
N VAL A 92 -19.06 -10.10 9.73
CA VAL A 92 -19.81 -11.01 8.84
C VAL A 92 -20.99 -11.59 9.61
N VAL A 93 -22.20 -11.38 9.11
CA VAL A 93 -23.42 -11.89 9.71
C VAL A 93 -23.96 -13.03 8.86
N ILE A 94 -24.04 -14.19 9.44
CA ILE A 94 -24.62 -15.40 8.85
C ILE A 94 -26.05 -15.51 9.36
N PRO A 95 -27.09 -15.52 8.48
CA PRO A 95 -28.47 -15.54 8.89
C PRO A 95 -28.88 -16.90 9.48
N GLU A 96 -29.94 -16.89 10.27
CA GLU A 96 -30.59 -18.10 10.77
C GLU A 96 -31.08 -18.97 9.61
N HIS A 97 -31.01 -20.28 9.83
CA HIS A 97 -31.50 -21.30 8.87
C HIS A 97 -30.79 -21.25 7.48
N MET A 98 -29.58 -20.71 7.40
CA MET A 98 -28.83 -20.61 6.14
C MET A 98 -28.68 -21.98 5.45
N GLU A 99 -28.29 -23.03 6.19
CA GLU A 99 -28.10 -24.37 5.63
C GLU A 99 -29.41 -24.94 5.09
N ARG A 100 -30.50 -24.80 5.85
CA ARG A 100 -31.84 -25.27 5.45
C ARG A 100 -32.32 -24.56 4.17
N ASP A 101 -32.16 -23.25 4.10
CA ASP A 101 -32.61 -22.46 2.97
C ASP A 101 -31.81 -22.79 1.70
N VAL A 102 -30.49 -23.00 1.84
CA VAL A 102 -29.64 -23.47 0.75
C VAL A 102 -30.12 -24.82 0.20
N TYR A 103 -30.44 -25.79 1.06
CA TYR A 103 -30.96 -27.09 0.61
C TYR A 103 -32.37 -27.00 0.04
N ALA A 104 -33.16 -26.00 0.43
CA ALA A 104 -34.48 -25.70 -0.13
C ALA A 104 -34.39 -24.88 -1.45
N ALA A 105 -33.17 -24.70 -2.04
CA ALA A 105 -32.92 -23.90 -3.20
C ALA A 105 -33.29 -22.41 -3.03
N ARG A 106 -33.29 -21.91 -1.83
CA ARG A 106 -33.41 -20.49 -1.50
C ARG A 106 -32.02 -19.89 -1.40
N ALA A 107 -31.87 -18.61 -1.73
CA ALA A 107 -30.61 -17.89 -1.65
C ALA A 107 -30.53 -17.06 -0.36
N PRO A 108 -29.97 -17.58 0.75
CA PRO A 108 -29.79 -16.81 1.95
C PRO A 108 -28.79 -15.69 1.73
N ARG A 109 -29.01 -14.53 2.37
CA ARG A 109 -28.14 -13.37 2.23
C ARG A 109 -27.18 -13.29 3.40
N ILE A 110 -25.88 -13.43 3.14
CA ILE A 110 -24.82 -13.13 4.10
C ILE A 110 -24.56 -11.63 4.03
N VAL A 111 -24.55 -10.97 5.19
CA VAL A 111 -24.36 -9.52 5.28
C VAL A 111 -22.98 -9.25 5.85
N GLY A 112 -22.20 -8.43 5.14
CA GLY A 112 -20.90 -7.94 5.58
C GLY A 112 -20.96 -6.45 5.91
N TYR A 113 -20.63 -6.09 7.15
CA TYR A 113 -20.39 -4.71 7.56
C TYR A 113 -18.89 -4.49 7.63
N TYR A 114 -18.37 -3.43 7.02
CA TYR A 114 -16.95 -3.10 7.06
C TYR A 114 -16.73 -1.60 7.24
N ASN A 115 -15.60 -1.25 7.89
CA ASN A 115 -15.26 0.15 8.12
C ASN A 115 -14.54 0.73 6.89
N ASN A 116 -15.24 1.53 6.11
CA ASN A 116 -14.73 2.14 4.89
C ASN A 116 -13.84 3.39 5.13
N GLN A 117 -13.62 3.79 6.38
CA GLN A 117 -12.63 4.82 6.71
C GLN A 117 -11.20 4.32 6.41
N TYR A 118 -10.98 3.02 6.52
CA TYR A 118 -9.73 2.35 6.17
C TYR A 118 -9.83 1.72 4.78
N LEU A 119 -9.69 2.55 3.73
CA LEU A 119 -9.90 2.15 2.33
C LEU A 119 -9.17 0.86 1.93
N LEU A 120 -7.88 0.71 2.29
CA LEU A 120 -7.08 -0.46 1.93
C LEU A 120 -7.57 -1.74 2.64
N PRO A 121 -7.64 -1.81 3.97
CA PRO A 121 -8.19 -2.97 4.66
C PRO A 121 -9.63 -3.30 4.26
N ALA A 122 -10.50 -2.30 4.14
CA ALA A 122 -11.89 -2.50 3.76
C ALA A 122 -12.03 -3.13 2.36
N GLY A 123 -11.27 -2.63 1.39
CA GLY A 123 -11.26 -3.17 0.02
C GLY A 123 -10.77 -4.63 -0.04
N LEU A 124 -9.70 -4.95 0.69
CA LEU A 124 -9.16 -6.32 0.77
C LEU A 124 -10.16 -7.28 1.41
N VAL A 125 -10.70 -6.92 2.58
CA VAL A 125 -11.68 -7.75 3.31
C VAL A 125 -12.96 -7.95 2.49
N SER A 126 -13.49 -6.90 1.87
CA SER A 126 -14.69 -6.99 1.03
C SER A 126 -14.48 -7.91 -0.17
N ARG A 127 -13.36 -7.78 -0.87
CA ARG A 127 -13.02 -8.63 -2.02
C ARG A 127 -12.90 -10.10 -1.62
N ASP A 128 -12.15 -10.39 -0.56
CA ASP A 128 -11.91 -11.77 -0.14
C ASP A 128 -13.17 -12.40 0.44
N MET A 129 -14.01 -11.65 1.17
CA MET A 129 -15.31 -12.09 1.62
C MET A 129 -16.22 -12.48 0.45
N LEU A 130 -16.32 -11.64 -0.58
CA LEU A 130 -17.09 -11.96 -1.79
C LEU A 130 -16.56 -13.22 -2.48
N THR A 131 -15.25 -13.37 -2.57
CA THR A 131 -14.61 -14.55 -3.19
C THR A 131 -14.92 -15.82 -2.41
N VAL A 132 -14.84 -15.79 -1.09
CA VAL A 132 -15.16 -16.95 -0.23
C VAL A 132 -16.63 -17.31 -0.35
N VAL A 133 -17.54 -16.35 -0.28
CA VAL A 133 -18.98 -16.59 -0.41
C VAL A 133 -19.31 -17.15 -1.79
N ALA A 134 -18.76 -16.62 -2.86
CA ALA A 134 -18.92 -17.13 -4.21
C ALA A 134 -18.41 -18.58 -4.36
N THR A 135 -17.25 -18.87 -3.79
CA THR A 135 -16.64 -20.21 -3.81
C THR A 135 -17.52 -21.23 -3.07
N VAL A 136 -18.03 -20.86 -1.90
CA VAL A 136 -18.96 -21.71 -1.13
C VAL A 136 -20.24 -21.94 -1.93
N SER A 137 -20.82 -20.89 -2.50
CA SER A 137 -22.03 -20.95 -3.32
C SER A 137 -21.86 -21.86 -4.53
N ALA A 138 -20.75 -21.71 -5.27
CA ALA A 138 -20.40 -22.56 -6.39
C ALA A 138 -20.27 -24.04 -5.97
N GLY A 139 -19.55 -24.30 -4.87
CA GLY A 139 -19.38 -25.66 -4.36
C GLY A 139 -20.68 -26.32 -3.93
N ILE A 140 -21.65 -25.57 -3.38
CA ILE A 140 -22.98 -26.07 -3.04
C ILE A 140 -23.76 -26.41 -4.31
N ASN A 141 -23.76 -25.49 -5.29
CA ASN A 141 -24.45 -25.72 -6.56
C ASN A 141 -23.93 -26.98 -7.28
N VAL A 142 -22.60 -27.15 -7.36
CA VAL A 142 -21.99 -28.37 -7.93
C VAL A 142 -22.47 -29.64 -7.20
N LYS A 143 -22.42 -29.64 -5.84
CA LYS A 143 -22.86 -30.80 -5.07
C LYS A 143 -24.35 -31.10 -5.22
N THR A 144 -25.18 -30.07 -5.34
CA THR A 144 -26.63 -30.24 -5.53
C THR A 144 -26.95 -30.87 -6.89
N ARG A 145 -26.23 -30.46 -7.94
CA ARG A 145 -26.35 -31.02 -9.28
C ARG A 145 -25.84 -32.45 -9.37
N GLN A 146 -24.73 -32.77 -8.73
CA GLN A 146 -24.22 -34.12 -8.62
C GLN A 146 -25.22 -35.06 -7.94
N LYS A 147 -25.89 -34.61 -6.87
CA LYS A 147 -26.97 -35.39 -6.23
C LYS A 147 -28.17 -35.67 -7.14
N LYS A 148 -28.36 -34.83 -8.18
CA LYS A 148 -29.37 -35.02 -9.23
C LYS A 148 -28.89 -35.91 -10.38
N GLY A 149 -27.67 -36.47 -10.29
CA GLY A 149 -27.09 -37.37 -11.29
C GLY A 149 -26.26 -36.68 -12.40
N GLU A 150 -26.03 -35.38 -12.31
CA GLU A 150 -25.17 -34.72 -13.29
C GLU A 150 -23.69 -35.09 -13.07
N PRO A 151 -22.93 -35.41 -14.11
CA PRO A 151 -21.48 -35.60 -14.05
C PRO A 151 -20.79 -34.32 -13.55
N LEU A 152 -19.69 -34.47 -12.77
CA LEU A 152 -18.97 -33.35 -12.17
C LEU A 152 -18.59 -32.26 -13.17
N VAL A 153 -18.15 -32.64 -14.37
CA VAL A 153 -17.73 -31.72 -15.44
C VAL A 153 -18.90 -30.85 -15.89
N MET A 154 -20.05 -31.44 -16.18
CA MET A 154 -21.27 -30.72 -16.58
C MET A 154 -21.81 -29.85 -15.45
N ALA A 155 -21.75 -30.33 -14.20
CA ALA A 155 -22.17 -29.56 -13.04
C ALA A 155 -21.30 -28.30 -12.83
N MET A 156 -20.00 -28.38 -13.10
CA MET A 156 -19.10 -27.22 -13.06
C MET A 156 -19.36 -26.22 -14.19
N GLU A 157 -19.57 -26.67 -15.41
CA GLU A 157 -19.92 -25.83 -16.56
C GLU A 157 -21.23 -25.06 -16.34
N HIS A 158 -22.23 -25.68 -15.76
CA HIS A 158 -23.53 -25.05 -15.45
C HIS A 158 -23.45 -24.02 -14.31
N VAL A 159 -22.48 -24.15 -13.40
CA VAL A 159 -22.30 -23.17 -12.30
C VAL A 159 -21.55 -21.92 -12.76
N SER A 160 -20.71 -22.07 -13.77
CA SER A 160 -19.93 -20.96 -14.37
C SER A 160 -20.00 -21.03 -15.90
N PRO A 161 -21.18 -20.75 -16.50
CA PRO A 161 -21.37 -20.84 -17.95
C PRO A 161 -20.52 -19.81 -18.73
N VAL A 162 -20.10 -18.77 -18.06
CA VAL A 162 -19.15 -17.76 -18.58
C VAL A 162 -18.00 -17.67 -17.57
N SER A 163 -16.81 -18.12 -17.96
CA SER A 163 -15.60 -17.90 -17.18
C SER A 163 -14.98 -16.55 -17.54
N VAL A 164 -14.72 -15.71 -16.57
CA VAL A 164 -13.94 -14.50 -16.75
C VAL A 164 -12.49 -14.84 -16.44
N ASP A 165 -11.66 -14.89 -17.47
CA ASP A 165 -10.22 -15.04 -17.32
C ASP A 165 -9.61 -13.65 -17.11
N THR A 166 -9.17 -13.38 -15.88
CA THR A 166 -8.62 -12.08 -15.50
C THR A 166 -7.11 -12.17 -15.38
N HIS A 167 -6.42 -11.59 -16.33
CA HIS A 167 -4.98 -11.41 -16.24
C HIS A 167 -4.67 -10.05 -15.60
N THR A 168 -4.29 -10.05 -14.32
CA THR A 168 -3.81 -8.84 -13.65
C THR A 168 -2.40 -8.51 -14.14
N LEU A 169 -2.28 -7.40 -14.88
CA LEU A 169 -1.00 -6.89 -15.35
C LEU A 169 -0.37 -5.99 -14.26
N PHE A 170 0.96 -5.94 -14.23
CA PHE A 170 1.80 -5.05 -13.40
C PHE A 170 1.81 -5.27 -11.87
N ASN A 171 0.74 -5.69 -11.23
CA ASN A 171 0.68 -6.00 -9.81
C ASN A 171 -0.27 -7.18 -9.52
N PRO A 172 0.04 -8.40 -10.01
CA PRO A 172 -0.83 -9.56 -9.87
C PRO A 172 -1.06 -9.97 -8.40
N SER A 173 -0.09 -9.68 -7.55
CA SER A 173 -0.18 -9.99 -6.12
C SER A 173 -0.93 -8.95 -5.29
N ALA A 174 -1.41 -7.85 -5.90
CA ALA A 174 -2.00 -6.69 -5.21
C ALA A 174 -1.14 -6.21 -4.02
N ASN A 175 0.19 -6.15 -4.24
CA ASN A 175 1.15 -5.74 -3.23
C ASN A 175 1.12 -4.21 -3.09
N ASN A 176 0.75 -3.72 -1.91
CA ASN A 176 0.67 -2.29 -1.63
C ASN A 176 2.03 -1.60 -1.70
N ALA A 177 3.13 -2.32 -1.43
CA ALA A 177 4.47 -1.78 -1.54
C ALA A 177 4.79 -1.35 -2.98
N TYR A 178 4.36 -2.13 -3.99
CA TYR A 178 4.61 -1.83 -5.41
C TYR A 178 3.91 -0.56 -5.89
N TYR A 179 2.85 -0.15 -5.21
CA TYR A 179 2.13 1.08 -5.54
C TYR A 179 2.58 2.26 -4.68
N LEU A 180 2.66 2.08 -3.36
CA LEU A 180 2.87 3.19 -2.42
C LEU A 180 4.34 3.62 -2.33
N VAL A 181 5.28 2.68 -2.28
CA VAL A 181 6.69 3.02 -2.06
C VAL A 181 7.30 3.83 -3.22
N PRO A 182 7.05 3.50 -4.51
CA PRO A 182 7.49 4.32 -5.63
C PRO A 182 6.94 5.75 -5.62
N TYR A 183 5.81 5.96 -4.96
CA TYR A 183 5.22 7.29 -4.81
C TYR A 183 5.80 8.04 -3.60
N PHE A 184 5.93 7.37 -2.44
CA PHE A 184 6.37 8.01 -1.21
C PHE A 184 7.85 8.41 -1.23
N LEU A 185 8.74 7.54 -1.74
CA LEU A 185 10.19 7.82 -1.70
C LEU A 185 10.57 9.11 -2.44
N PRO A 186 10.13 9.35 -3.68
CA PRO A 186 10.45 10.60 -4.35
C PRO A 186 9.81 11.84 -3.72
N ASN A 187 8.58 11.68 -3.17
CA ASN A 187 7.92 12.76 -2.45
C ASN A 187 8.71 13.17 -1.19
N MET A 188 9.22 12.18 -0.45
CA MET A 188 10.07 12.45 0.72
C MET A 188 11.36 13.19 0.33
N ILE A 189 12.04 12.76 -0.75
CA ILE A 189 13.20 13.47 -1.27
C ILE A 189 12.86 14.93 -1.57
N GLN A 190 11.73 15.19 -2.24
CA GLN A 190 11.30 16.56 -2.57
C GLN A 190 11.10 17.41 -1.30
N VAL A 191 10.47 16.86 -0.27
CA VAL A 191 10.29 17.55 1.01
C VAL A 191 11.64 17.88 1.65
N PHE A 192 12.59 16.92 1.67
CA PHE A 192 13.92 17.17 2.23
C PHE A 192 14.73 18.18 1.43
N VAL A 193 14.62 18.17 0.09
CA VAL A 193 15.23 19.19 -0.77
C VAL A 193 14.70 20.58 -0.43
N LEU A 194 13.38 20.73 -0.29
CA LEU A 194 12.77 22.01 0.08
C LEU A 194 13.20 22.47 1.46
N LEU A 195 13.14 21.59 2.47
CA LEU A 195 13.56 21.91 3.84
C LEU A 195 15.03 22.32 3.89
N THR A 196 15.91 21.58 3.20
CA THR A 196 17.34 21.90 3.13
C THR A 196 17.58 23.23 2.43
N THR A 197 16.88 23.49 1.33
CA THR A 197 17.01 24.75 0.58
C THR A 197 16.61 25.94 1.45
N VAL A 198 15.47 25.87 2.12
CA VAL A 198 15.00 26.91 3.03
C VAL A 198 15.97 27.12 4.19
N PHE A 199 16.45 26.04 4.78
CA PHE A 199 17.39 26.09 5.89
C PHE A 199 18.74 26.71 5.49
N VAL A 200 19.30 26.27 4.36
CA VAL A 200 20.61 26.71 3.86
C VAL A 200 20.59 28.18 3.45
N LEU A 201 19.51 28.65 2.83
CA LEU A 201 19.34 30.05 2.47
C LEU A 201 18.98 30.90 3.70
N GLY A 202 18.11 30.39 4.57
CA GLY A 202 17.68 31.10 5.78
C GLY A 202 18.83 31.39 6.76
N ILE A 203 19.80 30.49 6.86
CA ILE A 203 20.96 30.68 7.74
C ILE A 203 21.84 31.86 7.28
N GLU A 204 22.01 32.07 5.96
CA GLU A 204 22.76 33.23 5.46
C GLU A 204 22.07 34.55 5.79
N LEU A 205 20.75 34.57 5.71
CA LEU A 205 19.97 35.76 6.09
C LEU A 205 20.05 35.99 7.60
N ARG A 206 19.99 34.94 8.40
CA ARG A 206 20.07 35.04 9.87
C ARG A 206 21.47 35.44 10.35
N GLU A 207 22.54 34.95 9.71
CA GLU A 207 23.93 35.27 10.07
C GLU A 207 24.39 36.59 9.44
N GLY A 208 23.60 37.22 8.57
CA GLY A 208 23.92 38.45 7.87
C GLY A 208 25.07 38.33 6.83
N THR A 209 25.42 37.09 6.45
CA THR A 209 26.54 36.76 5.58
C THR A 209 26.20 36.81 4.09
N GLY A 210 24.99 37.24 3.73
CA GLY A 210 24.49 37.29 2.36
C GLY A 210 25.34 38.24 1.46
N ARG A 211 25.82 39.38 2.01
CA ARG A 211 26.69 40.32 1.29
C ARG A 211 28.04 39.68 0.95
N GLU A 212 28.67 39.02 1.90
CA GLU A 212 29.92 38.29 1.71
C GLU A 212 29.78 37.18 0.65
N LEU A 213 28.63 36.49 0.64
CA LEU A 213 28.33 35.47 -0.38
C LEU A 213 28.24 36.11 -1.77
N LEU A 214 27.59 37.25 -1.89
CA LEU A 214 27.41 37.97 -3.15
C LEU A 214 28.74 38.51 -3.68
N GLU A 215 29.58 39.11 -2.82
CA GLU A 215 30.92 39.60 -3.18
C GLU A 215 31.82 38.46 -3.71
N ARG A 216 31.80 37.30 -3.04
CA ARG A 216 32.53 36.09 -3.50
C ARG A 216 32.01 35.50 -4.82
N ALA A 217 30.78 35.78 -5.17
CA ALA A 217 30.14 35.33 -6.42
C ALA A 217 30.30 36.35 -7.56
N GLY A 218 31.15 37.38 -7.38
CA GLY A 218 31.37 38.42 -8.38
C GLY A 218 30.17 39.34 -8.59
N GLY A 219 29.32 39.54 -7.56
CA GLY A 219 28.12 40.38 -7.61
C GLY A 219 26.90 39.76 -8.25
N SER A 220 26.99 38.54 -8.76
CA SER A 220 25.85 37.85 -9.37
C SER A 220 25.07 36.98 -8.35
N ILE A 221 23.82 37.35 -8.14
CA ILE A 221 22.90 36.61 -7.22
C ILE A 221 22.70 35.15 -7.70
N VAL A 222 22.54 34.93 -8.99
CA VAL A 222 22.34 33.61 -9.59
C VAL A 222 23.55 32.71 -9.31
N SER A 223 24.77 33.24 -9.52
CA SER A 223 26.01 32.52 -9.25
C SER A 223 26.20 32.22 -7.76
N ALA A 224 25.79 33.15 -6.88
CA ALA A 224 25.85 33.00 -5.45
C ALA A 224 24.93 31.85 -4.97
N ILE A 225 23.65 31.84 -5.38
CA ILE A 225 22.66 30.84 -5.05
C ILE A 225 23.04 29.48 -5.66
N ALA A 226 23.41 29.43 -6.93
CA ALA A 226 23.81 28.19 -7.59
C ALA A 226 25.04 27.57 -6.91
N GLY A 227 26.09 28.36 -6.64
CA GLY A 227 27.29 27.88 -5.95
C GLY A 227 27.03 27.38 -4.53
N LYS A 228 25.98 27.88 -3.86
CA LYS A 228 25.55 27.47 -2.54
C LYS A 228 24.72 26.19 -2.57
N LEU A 229 23.76 26.09 -3.47
CA LEU A 229 22.82 24.95 -3.53
C LEU A 229 23.41 23.72 -4.23
N LEU A 230 24.37 23.89 -5.15
CA LEU A 230 24.91 22.80 -5.95
C LEU A 230 25.47 21.62 -5.13
N PRO A 231 26.19 21.80 -4.01
CA PRO A 231 26.65 20.69 -3.19
C PRO A 231 25.50 19.84 -2.63
N TYR A 232 24.43 20.49 -2.18
CA TYR A 232 23.24 19.81 -1.65
C TYR A 232 22.46 19.10 -2.76
N THR A 233 22.36 19.71 -3.93
CA THR A 233 21.76 19.08 -5.11
C THR A 233 22.48 17.78 -5.48
N LEU A 234 23.82 17.76 -5.43
CA LEU A 234 24.61 16.55 -5.68
C LEU A 234 24.35 15.48 -4.62
N VAL A 235 24.26 15.84 -3.33
CA VAL A 235 23.93 14.91 -2.26
C VAL A 235 22.54 14.30 -2.48
N PHE A 236 21.52 15.12 -2.78
CA PHE A 236 20.17 14.62 -3.04
C PHE A 236 20.07 13.81 -4.33
N PHE A 237 20.89 14.11 -5.33
CA PHE A 237 21.00 13.28 -6.54
C PHE A 237 21.52 11.87 -6.20
N VAL A 238 22.56 11.77 -5.37
CA VAL A 238 23.08 10.48 -4.89
C VAL A 238 22.04 9.75 -4.04
N LEU A 239 21.37 10.44 -3.11
CA LEU A 239 20.30 9.87 -2.30
C LEU A 239 19.12 9.38 -3.15
N GLY A 240 18.77 10.10 -4.22
CA GLY A 240 17.76 9.66 -5.19
C GLY A 240 18.13 8.36 -5.89
N ASN A 241 19.40 8.20 -6.27
CA ASN A 241 19.87 6.95 -6.85
C ASN A 241 19.91 5.81 -5.84
N ILE A 242 20.30 6.05 -4.59
CA ILE A 242 20.22 5.07 -3.49
C ILE A 242 18.76 4.65 -3.27
N SER A 243 17.84 5.61 -3.23
CA SER A 243 16.39 5.33 -3.13
C SER A 243 15.88 4.44 -4.26
N ASN A 244 16.27 4.72 -5.51
CA ASN A 244 15.92 3.89 -6.66
C ASN A 244 16.53 2.49 -6.56
N PHE A 245 17.77 2.38 -6.13
CA PHE A 245 18.42 1.07 -5.90
C PHE A 245 17.67 0.25 -4.86
N LEU A 246 17.31 0.85 -3.72
CA LEU A 246 16.52 0.18 -2.67
C LEU A 246 15.16 -0.29 -3.22
N LEU A 247 14.50 0.53 -4.02
CA LEU A 247 13.19 0.26 -4.57
C LEU A 247 13.21 -0.92 -5.56
N PHE A 248 14.21 -0.96 -6.45
CA PHE A 248 14.27 -1.95 -7.52
C PHE A 248 15.03 -3.22 -7.18
N SER A 249 16.07 -3.13 -6.34
CA SER A 249 16.91 -4.28 -6.00
C SER A 249 16.54 -4.94 -4.69
N TYR A 250 15.96 -4.21 -3.73
CA TYR A 250 15.59 -4.76 -2.43
C TYR A 250 14.10 -5.08 -2.32
N MET A 251 13.23 -4.27 -2.93
CA MET A 251 11.79 -4.48 -2.86
C MET A 251 11.21 -5.20 -4.10
N ASP A 252 12.04 -5.56 -5.07
CA ASP A 252 11.68 -6.27 -6.31
C ASP A 252 10.47 -5.65 -7.04
N VAL A 253 10.38 -4.31 -7.02
CA VAL A 253 9.30 -3.61 -7.71
C VAL A 253 9.48 -3.80 -9.22
N PRO A 254 8.50 -4.40 -9.92
CA PRO A 254 8.62 -4.65 -11.36
C PRO A 254 8.72 -3.34 -12.14
N VAL A 255 9.76 -3.20 -12.94
CA VAL A 255 10.00 -2.01 -13.74
C VAL A 255 10.13 -2.36 -15.22
N HIS A 256 9.32 -1.71 -16.01
CA HIS A 256 9.38 -1.77 -17.46
C HIS A 256 10.12 -0.53 -17.96
N GLY A 257 11.37 -0.68 -18.42
CA GLY A 257 12.19 0.42 -18.95
C GLY A 257 13.71 0.21 -18.80
N SER A 258 14.50 0.95 -19.60
CA SER A 258 15.96 0.86 -19.53
C SER A 258 16.52 1.52 -18.26
N MET A 259 17.70 1.07 -17.79
CA MET A 259 18.37 1.64 -16.61
C MET A 259 18.64 3.15 -16.75
N HIS A 260 18.91 3.63 -17.96
CA HIS A 260 19.18 5.05 -18.24
C HIS A 260 17.92 5.93 -18.05
N THR A 261 16.75 5.45 -18.47
CA THR A 261 15.48 6.18 -18.23
C THR A 261 15.12 6.27 -16.75
N ARG A 262 15.57 5.31 -15.94
CA ARG A 262 15.35 5.30 -14.47
C ARG A 262 16.19 6.36 -13.75
N ALA A 263 17.45 6.53 -14.13
CA ALA A 263 18.33 7.56 -13.56
C ALA A 263 17.85 8.98 -13.92
N LEU A 264 17.36 9.18 -15.14
CA LEU A 264 16.80 10.46 -15.59
C LEU A 264 15.45 10.76 -14.93
N ALA A 265 14.61 9.76 -14.70
CA ALA A 265 13.31 9.94 -14.02
C ALA A 265 13.47 10.32 -12.54
N SER A 266 14.59 9.97 -11.88
CA SER A 266 14.87 10.39 -10.51
C SER A 266 15.27 11.87 -10.39
N SER A 267 15.77 12.46 -11.47
CA SER A 267 16.20 13.86 -11.53
C SER A 267 15.14 14.81 -12.08
N SER A 268 14.10 14.29 -12.74
CA SER A 268 13.00 15.09 -13.29
C SER A 268 11.87 15.27 -12.30
N SER A 269 11.27 16.46 -12.29
CA SER A 269 10.13 16.80 -11.43
C SER A 269 8.92 15.88 -11.65
N PRO A 270 8.00 15.75 -10.69
CA PRO A 270 6.88 14.81 -10.72
C PRO A 270 5.95 14.91 -11.96
N CYS A 271 5.97 16.02 -12.69
CA CYS A 271 5.19 16.18 -13.91
C CYS A 271 5.61 15.29 -15.09
N CYS A 272 6.87 14.87 -15.19
CA CYS A 272 7.35 14.02 -16.28
C CYS A 272 7.13 12.52 -16.05
N ARG A 273 6.73 12.09 -14.86
CA ARG A 273 6.54 10.67 -14.55
C ARG A 273 5.26 10.06 -15.14
N ILE A 274 4.26 10.86 -15.41
CA ILE A 274 2.95 10.36 -15.90
C ILE A 274 3.04 9.87 -17.36
N SER A 275 3.98 10.40 -18.14
CA SER A 275 4.15 10.01 -19.55
C SER A 275 5.00 8.74 -19.78
N ALA A 276 5.73 8.26 -18.78
CA ALA A 276 6.56 7.04 -18.87
C ALA A 276 5.78 5.73 -18.58
N TRP A 277 4.46 5.83 -18.35
CA TRP A 277 3.56 4.72 -18.05
C TRP A 277 2.62 4.33 -19.20
N ARG A 278 2.94 4.76 -20.43
CA ARG A 278 2.25 4.27 -21.65
C ARG A 278 3.05 3.22 -22.39
#